data_55e3968937327230a388cbe26e204d59
#
_entry.id   55e3968937327230a388cbe26e204d59
#
_cell.length_a   1.000
_cell.length_b   1.000
_cell.length_c   1.000
_cell.angle_alpha   90.00
_cell.angle_beta   90.00
_cell.angle_gamma   90.00
#
_symmetry.space_group_name_H-M   'P 1'
#
loop_
_entity.id
_entity.type
_entity.pdbx_description
1 polymer ?
#
loop_
_entity_poly.entity_id
_entity_poly.type
_entity_poly.pdbx_seq_one_letter_code
_entity_poly.pdbx_strand_id
1 'polypeptide(L)'
;MITAEQLNAAPKVLLHDHLDGGLRPATVVELAKEVGHRVPREDAGELGQWFVESADSGSLERYLETFDHTVAVMQTAEAISRVASECVQDLAADGVVYAEVRYAPEQHLTKGLSLEQVVDAVREGFEHGMAAAERPIVARQLLTAMRHQARSMEIAELSVRYRDAGVVGFDIAGAEAGYPPTRHLDAFEYLQRENAHFTIHAGEAFGLPSIWQAIQWCGADRLGHGVRIIDDISHDPAGEKVELGRLAAYVRDRRIPLEMCPSSNLQTGAATSLAEHPIGLLTKLRFRVTVNTDNRLMSGTSMSRELALLAETFGYGLADFRWFAINAMKSAFIPFDERLAIIDTIIKPWYAEALAQA
;
A
#
# COMPACT_ATOMS: atom_id res chain seq x y z
N MET A 1 -17.14 14.02 17.70
CA MET A 1 -16.56 13.74 16.35
C MET A 1 -15.04 13.87 16.46
N ILE A 2 -14.31 13.01 15.82
CA ILE A 2 -12.84 13.08 15.79
C ILE A 2 -12.40 14.29 14.94
N THR A 3 -11.40 15.02 15.39
CA THR A 3 -10.93 16.22 14.68
C THR A 3 -9.82 15.87 13.68
N ALA A 4 -9.61 16.73 12.67
CA ALA A 4 -8.50 16.57 11.71
C ALA A 4 -7.13 16.57 12.42
N GLU A 5 -6.98 17.36 13.48
CA GLU A 5 -5.77 17.38 14.30
C GLU A 5 -5.54 16.05 15.02
N GLN A 6 -6.59 15.47 15.60
CA GLN A 6 -6.51 14.14 16.23
C GLN A 6 -6.17 13.05 15.21
N LEU A 7 -6.74 13.11 13.99
CA LEU A 7 -6.42 12.17 12.92
C LEU A 7 -4.96 12.29 12.48
N ASN A 8 -4.45 13.52 12.33
CA ASN A 8 -3.05 13.73 11.96
C ASN A 8 -2.08 13.28 13.06
N ALA A 9 -2.41 13.52 14.33
CA ALA A 9 -1.59 13.14 15.47
C ALA A 9 -1.62 11.63 15.77
N ALA A 10 -2.69 10.92 15.40
CA ALA A 10 -2.85 9.50 15.69
C ALA A 10 -1.76 8.66 15.02
N PRO A 11 -1.07 7.76 15.75
CA PRO A 11 -0.09 6.86 15.15
C PRO A 11 -0.76 5.89 14.18
N LYS A 12 -0.28 5.90 12.93
CA LYS A 12 -0.76 5.09 11.83
C LYS A 12 0.32 4.13 11.36
N VAL A 13 -0.10 3.01 10.79
CA VAL A 13 0.78 2.00 10.18
C VAL A 13 0.31 1.78 8.75
N LEU A 14 1.21 1.93 7.79
CA LEU A 14 0.94 1.87 6.37
C LEU A 14 1.68 0.68 5.76
N LEU A 15 0.95 -0.24 5.14
CA LEU A 15 1.52 -1.47 4.56
C LEU A 15 1.37 -1.53 3.03
N HIS A 16 0.60 -0.60 2.43
CA HIS A 16 0.34 -0.56 1.00
C HIS A 16 0.38 0.89 0.50
N ASP A 17 1.55 1.32 0.10
CA ASP A 17 1.82 2.61 -0.54
C ASP A 17 2.88 2.42 -1.62
N HIS A 18 2.64 2.94 -2.82
CA HIS A 18 3.59 2.88 -3.92
C HIS A 18 4.44 4.14 -3.95
N LEU A 19 5.76 3.98 -3.96
CA LEU A 19 6.71 5.08 -4.03
C LEU A 19 6.52 5.90 -5.29
N ASP A 20 6.39 5.23 -6.43
CA ASP A 20 6.17 5.80 -7.76
C ASP A 20 4.73 6.32 -7.99
N GLY A 21 3.81 6.02 -7.07
CA GLY A 21 2.45 6.54 -6.99
C GLY A 21 2.24 7.67 -5.99
N GLY A 22 3.28 8.08 -5.27
CA GLY A 22 3.18 9.00 -4.14
C GLY A 22 4.01 10.29 -4.22
N LEU A 23 4.52 10.65 -5.40
CA LEU A 23 5.36 11.84 -5.59
C LEU A 23 4.60 13.14 -5.28
N ARG A 24 5.34 14.13 -4.78
CA ARG A 24 4.81 15.50 -4.71
C ARG A 24 4.65 16.06 -6.13
N PRO A 25 3.52 16.70 -6.49
CA PRO A 25 3.33 17.27 -7.83
C PRO A 25 4.44 18.24 -8.23
N ALA A 26 4.93 19.07 -7.29
CA ALA A 26 6.04 20.00 -7.54
C ALA A 26 7.32 19.25 -7.94
N THR A 27 7.63 18.15 -7.27
CA THR A 27 8.79 17.30 -7.59
C THR A 27 8.67 16.67 -8.98
N VAL A 28 7.47 16.22 -9.36
CA VAL A 28 7.23 15.73 -10.73
C VAL A 28 7.53 16.81 -11.77
N VAL A 29 7.03 18.06 -11.56
CA VAL A 29 7.27 19.19 -12.48
C VAL A 29 8.75 19.52 -12.58
N GLU A 30 9.48 19.58 -11.46
CA GLU A 30 10.90 19.90 -11.41
C GLU A 30 11.73 18.83 -12.13
N LEU A 31 11.57 17.57 -11.75
CA LEU A 31 12.29 16.45 -12.36
C LEU A 31 11.96 16.27 -13.84
N ALA A 32 10.70 16.52 -14.25
CA ALA A 32 10.30 16.47 -15.65
C ALA A 32 11.07 17.49 -16.51
N LYS A 33 11.29 18.71 -15.99
CA LYS A 33 12.11 19.72 -16.67
C LYS A 33 13.57 19.27 -16.80
N GLU A 34 14.13 18.66 -15.75
CA GLU A 34 15.52 18.17 -15.76
C GLU A 34 15.74 17.06 -16.79
N VAL A 35 14.78 16.14 -16.92
CA VAL A 35 14.91 14.99 -17.84
C VAL A 35 14.31 15.26 -19.23
N GLY A 36 13.69 16.43 -19.46
CA GLY A 36 13.03 16.77 -20.72
C GLY A 36 11.73 15.99 -20.97
N HIS A 37 11.07 15.49 -19.91
CA HIS A 37 9.80 14.81 -20.01
C HIS A 37 8.64 15.81 -20.04
N ARG A 38 7.67 15.61 -20.94
CA ARG A 38 6.50 16.48 -21.05
C ARG A 38 5.41 16.00 -20.12
N VAL A 39 5.05 16.81 -19.14
CA VAL A 39 3.91 16.58 -18.23
C VAL A 39 2.63 17.23 -18.76
N PRO A 40 1.45 16.73 -18.35
CA PRO A 40 0.16 17.28 -18.80
C PRO A 40 -0.11 18.71 -18.34
N ARG A 41 0.46 19.12 -17.21
CA ARG A 41 0.36 20.47 -16.62
C ARG A 41 1.71 20.88 -16.07
N GLU A 42 2.07 22.15 -16.21
CA GLU A 42 3.35 22.70 -15.72
C GLU A 42 3.23 23.35 -14.33
N ASP A 43 2.02 23.66 -13.89
CA ASP A 43 1.73 24.08 -12.52
C ASP A 43 1.52 22.85 -11.62
N ALA A 44 2.14 22.87 -10.45
CA ALA A 44 2.10 21.72 -9.52
C ALA A 44 0.68 21.42 -9.00
N GLY A 45 -0.11 22.46 -8.72
CA GLY A 45 -1.50 22.29 -8.25
C GLY A 45 -2.39 21.69 -9.34
N GLU A 46 -2.30 22.24 -10.57
CA GLU A 46 -3.04 21.72 -11.74
C GLU A 46 -2.59 20.29 -12.10
N LEU A 47 -1.29 19.99 -11.95
CA LEU A 47 -0.78 18.65 -12.19
C LEU A 47 -1.33 17.64 -11.16
N GLY A 48 -1.34 18.02 -9.89
CA GLY A 48 -1.94 17.18 -8.84
C GLY A 48 -3.42 16.89 -9.10
N GLN A 49 -4.18 17.91 -9.50
CA GLN A 49 -5.58 17.73 -9.87
C GLN A 49 -5.74 16.83 -11.10
N TRP A 50 -4.91 17.00 -12.11
CA TRP A 50 -4.92 16.17 -13.31
C TRP A 50 -4.69 14.69 -12.98
N PHE A 51 -3.75 14.37 -12.07
CA PHE A 51 -3.52 12.98 -11.64
C PHE A 51 -4.77 12.37 -11.01
N VAL A 52 -5.42 13.10 -10.10
CA VAL A 52 -6.66 12.61 -9.44
C VAL A 52 -7.79 12.38 -10.44
N GLU A 53 -8.03 13.35 -11.34
CA GLU A 53 -9.08 13.25 -12.37
C GLU A 53 -8.82 12.12 -13.37
N SER A 54 -7.54 11.92 -13.76
CA SER A 54 -7.17 10.86 -14.70
C SER A 54 -7.23 9.46 -14.07
N ALA A 55 -6.91 9.35 -12.80
CA ALA A 55 -6.98 8.12 -12.03
C ALA A 55 -8.43 7.69 -11.75
N ASP A 56 -9.37 8.64 -11.61
CA ASP A 56 -10.80 8.37 -11.36
C ASP A 56 -11.51 7.88 -12.63
N SER A 57 -11.11 6.72 -13.09
CA SER A 57 -11.49 6.18 -14.39
C SER A 57 -12.44 4.96 -14.34
N GLY A 58 -12.64 4.38 -13.15
CA GLY A 58 -13.39 3.14 -12.96
C GLY A 58 -12.73 1.90 -13.59
N SER A 59 -11.42 1.98 -13.91
CA SER A 59 -10.65 0.91 -14.54
C SER A 59 -9.21 0.91 -14.03
N LEU A 60 -8.75 -0.23 -13.54
CA LEU A 60 -7.36 -0.39 -13.11
C LEU A 60 -6.37 -0.11 -14.24
N GLU A 61 -6.64 -0.57 -15.45
CA GLU A 61 -5.75 -0.38 -16.61
C GLU A 61 -5.56 1.10 -16.92
N ARG A 62 -6.63 1.91 -16.94
CA ARG A 62 -6.55 3.36 -17.16
C ARG A 62 -5.87 4.08 -16.00
N TYR A 63 -6.13 3.64 -14.79
CA TYR A 63 -5.45 4.14 -13.60
C TYR A 63 -3.93 3.99 -13.73
N LEU A 64 -3.46 2.82 -14.20
CA LEU A 64 -2.05 2.53 -14.38
C LEU A 64 -1.36 3.40 -15.44
N GLU A 65 -2.09 3.97 -16.42
CA GLU A 65 -1.52 4.87 -17.43
C GLU A 65 -0.96 6.17 -16.81
N THR A 66 -1.45 6.58 -15.64
CA THR A 66 -0.95 7.78 -14.95
C THR A 66 0.50 7.65 -14.49
N PHE A 67 0.98 6.42 -14.27
CA PHE A 67 2.36 6.15 -13.84
C PHE A 67 3.42 6.47 -14.89
N ASP A 68 3.06 6.59 -16.16
CA ASP A 68 4.02 6.94 -17.22
C ASP A 68 4.79 8.24 -16.91
N HIS A 69 4.13 9.20 -16.24
CA HIS A 69 4.75 10.47 -15.88
C HIS A 69 5.65 10.38 -14.65
N THR A 70 5.26 9.62 -13.64
CA THR A 70 6.03 9.48 -12.41
C THR A 70 7.24 8.57 -12.60
N VAL A 71 7.06 7.46 -13.32
CA VAL A 71 8.16 6.55 -13.66
C VAL A 71 9.18 7.23 -14.55
N ALA A 72 8.76 8.04 -15.55
CA ALA A 72 9.66 8.75 -16.46
C ALA A 72 10.64 9.70 -15.74
N VAL A 73 10.25 10.26 -14.60
CA VAL A 73 11.10 11.19 -13.84
C VAL A 73 11.97 10.50 -12.78
N MET A 74 11.72 9.22 -12.50
CA MET A 74 12.45 8.42 -11.50
C MET A 74 13.48 7.48 -12.18
N GLN A 75 14.37 8.03 -13.02
CA GLN A 75 15.32 7.24 -13.82
C GLN A 75 16.80 7.47 -13.46
N THR A 76 17.07 8.24 -12.41
CA THR A 76 18.43 8.45 -11.87
C THR A 76 18.43 8.18 -10.36
N ALA A 77 19.58 7.81 -9.81
CA ALA A 77 19.73 7.53 -8.39
C ALA A 77 19.34 8.75 -7.53
N GLU A 78 19.72 9.95 -7.96
CA GLU A 78 19.43 11.20 -7.26
C GLU A 78 17.91 11.48 -7.23
N ALA A 79 17.22 11.31 -8.37
CA ALA A 79 15.77 11.50 -8.43
C ALA A 79 15.03 10.49 -7.56
N ILE A 80 15.43 9.21 -7.62
CA ILE A 80 14.85 8.13 -6.81
C ILE A 80 15.06 8.40 -5.32
N SER A 81 16.30 8.73 -4.91
CA SER A 81 16.62 9.04 -3.51
C SER A 81 15.86 10.25 -3.00
N ARG A 82 15.71 11.32 -3.81
CA ARG A 82 14.89 12.48 -3.48
C ARG A 82 13.42 12.09 -3.26
N VAL A 83 12.81 11.39 -4.20
CA VAL A 83 11.40 10.96 -4.09
C VAL A 83 11.20 10.07 -2.87
N ALA A 84 12.11 9.16 -2.61
CA ALA A 84 12.08 8.29 -1.44
C ALA A 84 12.18 9.09 -0.11
N SER A 85 13.07 10.08 -0.05
CA SER A 85 13.22 10.95 1.12
C SER A 85 11.95 11.78 1.37
N GLU A 86 11.39 12.39 0.32
CA GLU A 86 10.16 13.17 0.40
C GLU A 86 8.96 12.30 0.83
N CYS A 87 8.87 11.06 0.33
CA CYS A 87 7.84 10.09 0.73
C CYS A 87 7.86 9.87 2.24
N VAL A 88 9.01 9.58 2.83
CA VAL A 88 9.14 9.31 4.28
C VAL A 88 8.79 10.55 5.11
N GLN A 89 9.22 11.75 4.68
CA GLN A 89 8.88 13.00 5.35
C GLN A 89 7.37 13.26 5.35
N ASP A 90 6.70 13.06 4.21
CA ASP A 90 5.25 13.27 4.07
C ASP A 90 4.46 12.27 4.93
N LEU A 91 4.88 11.00 4.97
CA LEU A 91 4.28 9.98 5.82
C LEU A 91 4.46 10.30 7.31
N ALA A 92 5.64 10.74 7.72
CA ALA A 92 5.91 11.14 9.10
C ALA A 92 5.07 12.36 9.50
N ALA A 93 4.95 13.37 8.62
CA ALA A 93 4.12 14.55 8.84
C ALA A 93 2.63 14.20 8.98
N ASP A 94 2.18 13.15 8.31
CA ASP A 94 0.83 12.60 8.42
C ASP A 94 0.63 11.65 9.63
N GLY A 95 1.65 11.50 10.52
CA GLY A 95 1.57 10.68 11.73
C GLY A 95 1.74 9.18 11.49
N VAL A 96 2.28 8.77 10.36
CA VAL A 96 2.67 7.37 10.14
C VAL A 96 3.93 7.08 10.94
N VAL A 97 3.89 6.04 11.78
CA VAL A 97 5.01 5.62 12.63
C VAL A 97 5.77 4.42 12.06
N TYR A 98 5.13 3.68 11.15
CA TYR A 98 5.73 2.57 10.43
C TYR A 98 5.12 2.49 9.03
N ALA A 99 5.96 2.33 8.01
CA ALA A 99 5.55 2.16 6.63
C ALA A 99 6.35 1.08 5.90
N GLU A 100 5.66 0.28 5.09
CA GLU A 100 6.21 -0.56 4.04
C GLU A 100 5.83 0.03 2.69
N VAL A 101 6.80 0.65 2.00
CA VAL A 101 6.57 1.33 0.73
C VAL A 101 7.12 0.46 -0.40
N ARG A 102 6.27 0.22 -1.41
CA ARG A 102 6.58 -0.65 -2.54
C ARG A 102 6.90 0.13 -3.80
N TYR A 103 7.65 -0.48 -4.68
CA TYR A 103 7.97 0.02 -6.02
C TYR A 103 8.53 -1.11 -6.88
N ALA A 104 8.46 -0.98 -8.21
CA ALA A 104 9.00 -1.95 -9.16
C ALA A 104 10.37 -1.51 -9.67
N PRO A 105 11.50 -2.06 -9.16
CA PRO A 105 12.84 -1.63 -9.55
C PRO A 105 13.09 -1.72 -11.06
N GLU A 106 12.47 -2.70 -11.73
CA GLU A 106 12.58 -2.93 -13.17
C GLU A 106 12.04 -1.79 -14.03
N GLN A 107 11.22 -0.89 -13.48
CA GLN A 107 10.68 0.26 -14.20
C GLN A 107 11.64 1.46 -14.24
N HIS A 108 12.71 1.45 -13.45
CA HIS A 108 13.63 2.58 -13.28
C HIS A 108 14.99 2.38 -13.97
N LEU A 109 15.06 1.54 -15.01
CA LEU A 109 16.31 1.13 -15.65
C LEU A 109 16.59 1.83 -16.99
N THR A 110 15.71 2.69 -17.49
CA THR A 110 15.79 3.23 -18.86
C THR A 110 17.00 4.12 -19.09
N LYS A 111 17.57 4.71 -18.03
CA LYS A 111 18.82 5.49 -18.09
C LYS A 111 20.07 4.74 -17.63
N GLY A 112 20.00 3.40 -17.55
CA GLY A 112 21.14 2.53 -17.34
C GLY A 112 21.45 2.19 -15.89
N LEU A 113 20.56 2.49 -14.93
CA LEU A 113 20.69 1.97 -13.58
C LEU A 113 20.56 0.45 -13.58
N SER A 114 21.28 -0.23 -12.66
CA SER A 114 21.00 -1.62 -12.32
C SER A 114 19.88 -1.71 -11.29
N LEU A 115 19.31 -2.90 -11.10
CA LEU A 115 18.29 -3.15 -10.08
C LEU A 115 18.82 -2.83 -8.67
N GLU A 116 20.07 -3.21 -8.38
CA GLU A 116 20.73 -2.92 -7.11
C GLU A 116 20.88 -1.41 -6.88
N GLN A 117 21.28 -0.66 -7.91
CA GLN A 117 21.40 0.81 -7.79
C GLN A 117 20.06 1.49 -7.50
N VAL A 118 18.97 0.97 -8.05
CA VAL A 118 17.62 1.46 -7.72
C VAL A 118 17.28 1.19 -6.25
N VAL A 119 17.53 -0.03 -5.76
CA VAL A 119 17.25 -0.40 -4.36
C VAL A 119 18.12 0.40 -3.39
N ASP A 120 19.39 0.59 -3.72
CA ASP A 120 20.30 1.41 -2.90
C ASP A 120 19.88 2.87 -2.87
N ALA A 121 19.43 3.44 -3.98
CA ALA A 121 18.95 4.82 -4.06
C ALA A 121 17.68 5.03 -3.20
N VAL A 122 16.76 4.08 -3.20
CA VAL A 122 15.57 4.13 -2.32
C VAL A 122 15.98 4.00 -0.86
N ARG A 123 16.90 3.08 -0.52
CA ARG A 123 17.42 2.91 0.85
C ARG A 123 18.02 4.21 1.37
N GLU A 124 18.91 4.82 0.59
CA GLU A 124 19.54 6.10 0.93
C GLU A 124 18.48 7.20 1.14
N GLY A 125 17.51 7.29 0.24
CA GLY A 125 16.40 8.24 0.35
C GLY A 125 15.57 8.02 1.62
N PHE A 126 15.26 6.77 1.98
CA PHE A 126 14.54 6.47 3.23
C PHE A 126 15.36 6.86 4.46
N GLU A 127 16.66 6.55 4.49
CA GLU A 127 17.56 6.94 5.58
C GLU A 127 17.59 8.47 5.75
N HIS A 128 17.73 9.22 4.64
CA HIS A 128 17.66 10.68 4.64
C HIS A 128 16.29 11.20 5.10
N GLY A 129 15.22 10.61 4.60
CA GLY A 129 13.85 10.99 4.96
C GLY A 129 13.55 10.75 6.44
N MET A 130 13.94 9.61 6.99
CA MET A 130 13.81 9.32 8.42
C MET A 130 14.62 10.27 9.30
N ALA A 131 15.83 10.64 8.86
CA ALA A 131 16.69 11.57 9.58
C ALA A 131 16.17 13.01 9.54
N ALA A 132 15.48 13.41 8.47
CA ALA A 132 14.92 14.75 8.28
C ALA A 132 13.49 14.91 8.80
N ALA A 133 12.81 13.81 9.13
CA ALA A 133 11.43 13.82 9.56
C ALA A 133 11.27 14.48 10.95
N GLU A 134 10.26 15.33 11.10
CA GLU A 134 9.95 16.00 12.38
C GLU A 134 9.39 15.00 13.43
N ARG A 135 8.76 13.92 12.97
CA ARG A 135 8.23 12.85 13.82
C ARG A 135 8.94 11.54 13.51
N PRO A 136 9.24 10.71 14.52
CA PRO A 136 9.88 9.42 14.30
C PRO A 136 9.02 8.49 13.43
N ILE A 137 9.63 7.92 12.41
CA ILE A 137 9.04 6.92 11.52
C ILE A 137 10.06 5.83 11.21
N VAL A 138 9.59 4.60 11.05
CA VAL A 138 10.39 3.50 10.48
C VAL A 138 9.83 3.17 9.11
N ALA A 139 10.60 3.41 8.05
CA ALA A 139 10.25 3.06 6.68
C ALA A 139 11.05 1.85 6.19
N ARG A 140 10.38 0.93 5.49
CA ARG A 140 10.95 -0.28 4.90
C ARG A 140 10.50 -0.43 3.45
N GLN A 141 11.29 -1.17 2.67
CA GLN A 141 11.04 -1.39 1.25
C GLN A 141 10.33 -2.73 1.00
N LEU A 142 9.37 -2.74 0.08
CA LEU A 142 8.90 -3.94 -0.60
C LEU A 142 9.30 -3.87 -2.08
N LEU A 143 9.88 -4.91 -2.62
CA LEU A 143 10.20 -4.96 -4.05
C LEU A 143 9.05 -5.60 -4.82
N THR A 144 8.53 -4.86 -5.79
CA THR A 144 7.43 -5.31 -6.65
C THR A 144 7.96 -5.80 -7.99
N ALA A 145 7.50 -6.96 -8.42
CA ALA A 145 7.65 -7.39 -9.81
C ALA A 145 6.37 -7.09 -10.58
N MET A 146 6.52 -6.60 -11.81
CA MET A 146 5.35 -6.34 -12.67
C MET A 146 4.81 -7.68 -13.21
N ARG A 147 3.55 -8.00 -12.88
CA ARG A 147 2.94 -9.30 -13.18
C ARG A 147 2.78 -9.64 -14.66
N HIS A 148 2.88 -8.65 -15.54
CA HIS A 148 2.89 -8.83 -16.99
C HIS A 148 4.31 -9.04 -17.55
N GLN A 149 5.37 -8.85 -16.76
CA GLN A 149 6.76 -9.05 -17.11
C GLN A 149 7.23 -10.46 -16.70
N ALA A 150 8.43 -10.83 -17.14
CA ALA A 150 9.03 -12.14 -16.88
C ALA A 150 10.23 -12.07 -15.90
N ARG A 151 10.27 -11.05 -15.03
CA ARG A 151 11.42 -10.80 -14.14
C ARG A 151 11.14 -11.10 -12.66
N SER A 152 10.01 -11.72 -12.34
CA SER A 152 9.61 -11.97 -10.95
C SER A 152 10.64 -12.75 -10.14
N MET A 153 11.29 -13.75 -10.74
CA MET A 153 12.35 -14.52 -10.08
C MET A 153 13.56 -13.64 -9.73
N GLU A 154 14.00 -12.80 -10.67
CA GLU A 154 15.11 -11.87 -10.47
C GLU A 154 14.82 -10.86 -9.35
N ILE A 155 13.59 -10.31 -9.30
CA ILE A 155 13.17 -9.39 -8.25
C ILE A 155 13.02 -10.12 -6.91
N ALA A 156 12.56 -11.37 -6.89
CA ALA A 156 12.49 -12.18 -5.67
C ALA A 156 13.88 -12.45 -5.09
N GLU A 157 14.85 -12.82 -5.93
CA GLU A 157 16.25 -13.00 -5.53
C GLU A 157 16.86 -11.69 -4.99
N LEU A 158 16.55 -10.56 -5.63
CA LEU A 158 16.96 -9.23 -5.17
C LEU A 158 16.38 -8.91 -3.79
N SER A 159 15.09 -9.20 -3.59
CA SER A 159 14.41 -8.98 -2.29
C SER A 159 15.08 -9.76 -1.17
N VAL A 160 15.40 -11.02 -1.40
CA VAL A 160 16.11 -11.89 -0.44
C VAL A 160 17.53 -11.37 -0.16
N ARG A 161 18.25 -10.94 -1.19
CA ARG A 161 19.62 -10.40 -1.07
C ARG A 161 19.67 -9.14 -0.20
N TYR A 162 18.67 -8.31 -0.27
CA TYR A 162 18.59 -7.03 0.46
C TYR A 162 17.79 -7.11 1.77
N ARG A 163 17.45 -8.33 2.27
CA ARG A 163 16.64 -8.50 3.49
C ARG A 163 17.24 -7.83 4.74
N ASP A 164 18.57 -7.79 4.83
CA ASP A 164 19.29 -7.15 5.94
C ASP A 164 19.64 -5.68 5.63
N ALA A 165 19.22 -5.17 4.48
CA ALA A 165 19.46 -3.81 3.99
C ALA A 165 18.17 -3.00 3.78
N GLY A 166 17.11 -3.33 4.55
CA GLY A 166 15.89 -2.54 4.58
C GLY A 166 14.76 -3.02 3.67
N VAL A 167 14.97 -4.08 2.85
CA VAL A 167 13.91 -4.75 2.09
C VAL A 167 13.30 -5.83 2.97
N VAL A 168 12.02 -5.70 3.29
CA VAL A 168 11.33 -6.62 4.21
C VAL A 168 10.41 -7.61 3.51
N GLY A 169 10.18 -7.46 2.21
CA GLY A 169 9.33 -8.40 1.48
C GLY A 169 9.23 -8.09 -0.01
N PHE A 170 8.43 -8.92 -0.67
CA PHE A 170 8.20 -8.94 -2.10
C PHE A 170 6.70 -8.75 -2.40
N ASP A 171 6.39 -8.27 -3.60
CA ASP A 171 5.03 -8.09 -4.11
C ASP A 171 4.96 -8.36 -5.61
N ILE A 172 3.77 -8.62 -6.15
CA ILE A 172 3.48 -8.50 -7.57
C ILE A 172 2.32 -7.53 -7.78
N ALA A 173 2.45 -6.63 -8.74
CA ALA A 173 1.47 -5.61 -9.08
C ALA A 173 1.29 -5.43 -10.59
N GLY A 174 0.41 -4.53 -10.98
CA GLY A 174 0.02 -4.25 -12.35
C GLY A 174 -1.33 -4.87 -12.72
N ALA A 175 -1.70 -4.84 -14.00
CA ALA A 175 -3.01 -5.31 -14.48
C ALA A 175 -3.32 -6.72 -14.00
N GLU A 176 -4.39 -6.88 -13.21
CA GLU A 176 -4.73 -8.15 -12.56
C GLU A 176 -5.41 -9.13 -13.53
N ALA A 177 -6.36 -8.62 -14.33
CA ALA A 177 -7.09 -9.43 -15.30
C ALA A 177 -6.16 -9.96 -16.40
N GLY A 178 -6.19 -11.27 -16.64
CA GLY A 178 -5.33 -11.93 -17.63
C GLY A 178 -3.91 -12.25 -17.17
N TYR A 179 -3.49 -11.80 -16.00
CA TYR A 179 -2.16 -12.02 -15.43
C TYR A 179 -2.24 -12.68 -14.04
N PRO A 180 -2.66 -13.96 -13.96
CA PRO A 180 -2.83 -14.64 -12.69
C PRO A 180 -1.51 -14.78 -11.92
N PRO A 181 -1.53 -14.72 -10.56
CA PRO A 181 -0.30 -14.80 -9.77
C PRO A 181 0.45 -16.11 -9.97
N THR A 182 -0.23 -17.19 -10.34
CA THR A 182 0.36 -18.50 -10.63
C THR A 182 1.33 -18.51 -11.80
N ARG A 183 1.41 -17.46 -12.62
CA ARG A 183 2.47 -17.32 -13.64
C ARG A 183 3.86 -17.11 -13.02
N HIS A 184 3.94 -16.80 -11.73
CA HIS A 184 5.15 -16.47 -10.98
C HIS A 184 5.44 -17.46 -9.85
N LEU A 185 4.95 -18.71 -9.96
CA LEU A 185 5.08 -19.73 -8.89
C LEU A 185 6.52 -20.01 -8.50
N ASP A 186 7.44 -20.02 -9.45
CA ASP A 186 8.87 -20.22 -9.20
C ASP A 186 9.45 -19.16 -8.25
N ALA A 187 9.08 -17.90 -8.43
CA ALA A 187 9.47 -16.82 -7.54
C ALA A 187 8.88 -16.99 -6.13
N PHE A 188 7.60 -17.33 -6.02
CA PHE A 188 6.95 -17.55 -4.72
C PHE A 188 7.49 -18.78 -3.99
N GLU A 189 7.74 -19.89 -4.70
CA GLU A 189 8.38 -21.05 -4.11
C GLU A 189 9.82 -20.78 -3.64
N TYR A 190 10.55 -19.95 -4.37
CA TYR A 190 11.87 -19.47 -3.94
C TYR A 190 11.76 -18.66 -2.65
N LEU A 191 10.89 -17.64 -2.59
CA LEU A 191 10.67 -16.81 -1.41
C LEU A 191 10.28 -17.63 -0.18
N GLN A 192 9.39 -18.63 -0.34
CA GLN A 192 8.99 -19.53 0.74
C GLN A 192 10.18 -20.33 1.27
N ARG A 193 11.02 -20.88 0.39
CA ARG A 193 12.23 -21.63 0.78
C ARG A 193 13.26 -20.77 1.51
N GLU A 194 13.31 -19.48 1.15
CA GLU A 194 14.19 -18.50 1.80
C GLU A 194 13.58 -17.89 3.09
N ASN A 195 12.38 -18.29 3.48
CA ASN A 195 11.62 -17.72 4.60
C ASN A 195 11.43 -16.20 4.45
N ALA A 196 11.28 -15.73 3.22
CA ALA A 196 11.00 -14.34 2.90
C ALA A 196 9.49 -14.09 2.90
N HIS A 197 9.09 -12.89 3.32
CA HIS A 197 7.69 -12.48 3.33
C HIS A 197 7.27 -11.87 2.00
N PHE A 198 6.00 -12.03 1.65
CA PHE A 198 5.44 -11.40 0.47
C PHE A 198 3.93 -11.15 0.56
N THR A 199 3.51 -10.12 -0.12
CA THR A 199 2.10 -9.80 -0.39
C THR A 199 1.82 -9.98 -1.88
N ILE A 200 0.57 -10.07 -2.27
CA ILE A 200 0.16 -10.20 -3.67
C ILE A 200 -1.05 -9.30 -3.90
N HIS A 201 -1.00 -8.40 -4.90
CA HIS A 201 -2.20 -7.72 -5.38
C HIS A 201 -3.16 -8.76 -5.93
N ALA A 202 -4.28 -8.96 -5.26
CA ALA A 202 -5.30 -9.94 -5.64
C ALA A 202 -6.68 -9.55 -5.13
N GLY A 203 -7.69 -9.70 -5.97
CA GLY A 203 -9.07 -9.38 -5.63
C GLY A 203 -9.37 -7.89 -5.64
N GLU A 204 -8.77 -7.13 -6.53
CA GLU A 204 -9.10 -5.75 -6.86
C GLU A 204 -9.90 -5.69 -8.17
N ALA A 205 -9.25 -5.90 -9.31
CA ALA A 205 -9.87 -5.89 -10.64
C ALA A 205 -10.32 -7.28 -11.11
N PHE A 206 -9.93 -8.35 -10.40
CA PHE A 206 -10.35 -9.72 -10.68
C PHE A 206 -10.86 -10.39 -9.40
N GLY A 207 -11.75 -11.37 -9.55
CA GLY A 207 -12.53 -11.92 -8.43
C GLY A 207 -11.84 -12.99 -7.59
N LEU A 208 -12.65 -13.83 -6.95
CA LEU A 208 -12.22 -14.89 -6.03
C LEU A 208 -11.13 -15.83 -6.57
N PRO A 209 -11.06 -16.17 -7.88
CA PRO A 209 -9.98 -17.01 -8.39
C PRO A 209 -8.60 -16.40 -8.20
N SER A 210 -8.43 -15.06 -8.30
CA SER A 210 -7.16 -14.39 -8.04
C SER A 210 -6.76 -14.50 -6.57
N ILE A 211 -7.70 -14.23 -5.65
CA ILE A 211 -7.50 -14.37 -4.21
C ILE A 211 -7.14 -15.83 -3.85
N TRP A 212 -7.88 -16.78 -4.40
CA TRP A 212 -7.63 -18.19 -4.16
C TRP A 212 -6.25 -18.62 -4.62
N GLN A 213 -5.82 -18.21 -5.83
CA GLN A 213 -4.49 -18.52 -6.34
C GLN A 213 -3.40 -17.87 -5.49
N ALA A 214 -3.56 -16.60 -5.12
CA ALA A 214 -2.59 -15.89 -4.27
C ALA A 214 -2.36 -16.62 -2.94
N ILE A 215 -3.41 -17.17 -2.33
CA ILE A 215 -3.33 -17.85 -1.03
C ILE A 215 -2.92 -19.31 -1.20
N GLN A 216 -3.66 -20.08 -2.01
CA GLN A 216 -3.56 -21.54 -2.00
C GLN A 216 -2.42 -22.07 -2.86
N TRP A 217 -2.04 -21.37 -3.92
CA TRP A 217 -0.93 -21.74 -4.78
C TRP A 217 0.34 -20.97 -4.45
N CYS A 218 0.23 -19.66 -4.32
CA CYS A 218 1.41 -18.82 -4.11
C CYS A 218 1.81 -18.71 -2.63
N GLY A 219 0.86 -18.88 -1.69
CA GLY A 219 1.15 -18.84 -0.26
C GLY A 219 1.34 -17.43 0.31
N ALA A 220 0.65 -16.43 -0.23
CA ALA A 220 0.76 -15.04 0.20
C ALA A 220 0.53 -14.86 1.71
N ASP A 221 1.41 -14.11 2.36
CA ASP A 221 1.26 -13.72 3.77
C ASP A 221 0.13 -12.68 3.95
N ARG A 222 -0.03 -11.79 2.95
CA ARG A 222 -1.05 -10.74 2.89
C ARG A 222 -1.62 -10.64 1.47
N LEU A 223 -2.78 -10.01 1.36
CA LEU A 223 -3.40 -9.67 0.07
C LEU A 223 -3.40 -8.15 -0.11
N GLY A 224 -2.76 -7.66 -1.18
CA GLY A 224 -2.96 -6.32 -1.68
C GLY A 224 -4.42 -6.17 -2.11
N HIS A 225 -5.13 -5.22 -1.52
CA HIS A 225 -6.56 -4.99 -1.60
C HIS A 225 -7.42 -6.13 -1.02
N GLY A 226 -7.60 -7.23 -1.72
CA GLY A 226 -8.47 -8.33 -1.30
C GLY A 226 -9.97 -7.97 -1.25
N VAL A 227 -10.37 -6.87 -1.89
CA VAL A 227 -11.74 -6.31 -1.83
C VAL A 227 -12.79 -7.32 -2.27
N ARG A 228 -12.49 -8.08 -3.32
CA ARG A 228 -13.41 -9.07 -3.91
C ARG A 228 -13.64 -10.30 -3.05
N ILE A 229 -13.05 -10.39 -1.86
CA ILE A 229 -13.43 -11.45 -0.91
C ILE A 229 -14.91 -11.35 -0.49
N ILE A 230 -15.49 -10.15 -0.64
CA ILE A 230 -16.92 -9.91 -0.44
C ILE A 230 -17.81 -10.79 -1.32
N ASP A 231 -17.34 -11.20 -2.50
CA ASP A 231 -18.10 -12.02 -3.45
C ASP A 231 -18.30 -13.47 -2.94
N ASP A 232 -17.57 -13.89 -1.90
CA ASP A 232 -17.74 -15.16 -1.19
C ASP A 232 -18.51 -14.99 0.14
N ILE A 233 -19.21 -13.85 0.32
CA ILE A 233 -19.99 -13.54 1.51
C ILE A 233 -21.42 -13.20 1.09
N SER A 234 -22.39 -14.00 1.50
CA SER A 234 -23.79 -13.67 1.34
C SER A 234 -24.35 -13.01 2.60
N HIS A 235 -25.14 -11.97 2.42
CA HIS A 235 -25.85 -11.31 3.50
C HIS A 235 -27.24 -10.85 3.04
N ASP A 236 -28.16 -10.79 3.98
CA ASP A 236 -29.46 -10.17 3.73
C ASP A 236 -29.32 -8.63 3.63
N PRO A 237 -30.32 -7.93 3.07
CA PRO A 237 -30.26 -6.49 2.90
C PRO A 237 -30.08 -5.71 4.23
N ALA A 238 -30.49 -6.28 5.35
CA ALA A 238 -30.33 -5.68 6.68
C ALA A 238 -28.95 -6.02 7.30
N GLY A 239 -28.21 -6.98 6.70
CA GLY A 239 -26.94 -7.48 7.24
C GLY A 239 -27.07 -8.28 8.52
N GLU A 240 -28.27 -8.78 8.83
CA GLU A 240 -28.55 -9.54 10.04
C GLU A 240 -28.15 -11.02 9.91
N LYS A 241 -28.25 -11.56 8.69
CA LYS A 241 -27.79 -12.92 8.38
C LYS A 241 -26.63 -12.85 7.43
N VAL A 242 -25.47 -13.28 7.88
CA VAL A 242 -24.23 -13.29 7.08
C VAL A 242 -23.72 -14.73 7.04
N GLU A 243 -23.50 -15.23 5.82
CA GLU A 243 -22.91 -16.54 5.59
C GLU A 243 -21.60 -16.37 4.82
N LEU A 244 -20.51 -16.90 5.37
CA LEU A 244 -19.20 -16.91 4.72
C LEU A 244 -19.07 -18.16 3.86
N GLY A 245 -18.67 -17.95 2.60
CA GLY A 245 -18.17 -19.02 1.77
C GLY A 245 -16.85 -19.58 2.31
N ARG A 246 -16.38 -20.66 1.70
CA ARG A 246 -15.19 -21.39 2.20
C ARG A 246 -13.91 -20.55 2.15
N LEU A 247 -13.75 -19.71 1.12
CA LEU A 247 -12.56 -18.88 0.97
C LEU A 247 -12.58 -17.72 1.96
N ALA A 248 -13.71 -17.03 2.10
CA ALA A 248 -13.90 -15.95 3.07
C ALA A 248 -13.70 -16.45 4.50
N ALA A 249 -14.28 -17.59 4.86
CA ALA A 249 -14.07 -18.24 6.16
C ALA A 249 -12.59 -18.56 6.39
N TYR A 250 -11.91 -19.14 5.40
CA TYR A 250 -10.48 -19.45 5.49
C TYR A 250 -9.63 -18.18 5.71
N VAL A 251 -9.85 -17.13 4.93
CA VAL A 251 -9.13 -15.84 5.05
C VAL A 251 -9.32 -15.25 6.43
N ARG A 252 -10.57 -15.22 6.94
CA ARG A 252 -10.88 -14.71 8.29
C ARG A 252 -10.22 -15.51 9.39
N ASP A 253 -10.38 -16.84 9.38
CA ASP A 253 -9.95 -17.73 10.44
C ASP A 253 -8.42 -17.85 10.50
N ARG A 254 -7.75 -17.83 9.34
CA ARG A 254 -6.29 -17.76 9.22
C ARG A 254 -5.72 -16.38 9.51
N ARG A 255 -6.60 -15.38 9.69
CA ARG A 255 -6.19 -13.98 9.94
C ARG A 255 -5.30 -13.42 8.83
N ILE A 256 -5.54 -13.81 7.57
CA ILE A 256 -4.81 -13.27 6.42
C ILE A 256 -5.15 -11.78 6.29
N PRO A 257 -4.17 -10.88 6.30
CA PRO A 257 -4.42 -9.45 6.22
C PRO A 257 -4.90 -9.03 4.84
N LEU A 258 -5.87 -8.11 4.82
CA LEU A 258 -6.38 -7.45 3.63
C LEU A 258 -5.91 -6.00 3.65
N GLU A 259 -5.09 -5.61 2.68
CA GLU A 259 -4.51 -4.26 2.57
C GLU A 259 -5.49 -3.37 1.80
N MET A 260 -6.57 -2.92 2.45
CA MET A 260 -7.61 -2.15 1.80
C MET A 260 -7.19 -0.69 1.58
N CYS A 261 -7.53 -0.16 0.41
CA CYS A 261 -7.18 1.19 -0.04
C CYS A 261 -8.46 1.92 -0.48
N PRO A 262 -9.24 2.49 0.45
CA PRO A 262 -10.60 2.94 0.18
C PRO A 262 -10.74 3.88 -1.01
N SER A 263 -9.93 4.96 -1.08
CA SER A 263 -9.98 5.93 -2.19
C SER A 263 -9.60 5.30 -3.53
N SER A 264 -8.51 4.53 -3.57
CA SER A 264 -8.06 3.84 -4.78
C SER A 264 -9.09 2.81 -5.27
N ASN A 265 -9.71 2.06 -4.35
CA ASN A 265 -10.71 1.06 -4.70
C ASN A 265 -11.99 1.66 -5.35
N LEU A 266 -12.29 2.93 -5.07
CA LEU A 266 -13.33 3.65 -5.80
C LEU A 266 -12.86 4.02 -7.21
N GLN A 267 -11.65 4.57 -7.34
CA GLN A 267 -11.10 5.03 -8.61
C GLN A 267 -10.89 3.89 -9.62
N THR A 268 -10.49 2.71 -9.15
CA THR A 268 -10.30 1.51 -9.98
C THR A 268 -11.61 0.75 -10.25
N GLY A 269 -12.72 1.16 -9.62
CA GLY A 269 -14.01 0.50 -9.75
C GLY A 269 -14.14 -0.80 -8.96
N ALA A 270 -13.22 -1.08 -8.04
CA ALA A 270 -13.32 -2.24 -7.13
C ALA A 270 -14.47 -2.10 -6.13
N ALA A 271 -14.86 -0.85 -5.80
CA ALA A 271 -16.05 -0.52 -5.04
C ALA A 271 -16.82 0.63 -5.72
N THR A 272 -18.13 0.65 -5.60
CA THR A 272 -19.03 1.61 -6.28
C THR A 272 -19.15 2.93 -5.51
N SER A 273 -19.09 2.85 -4.20
CA SER A 273 -19.10 4.01 -3.28
C SER A 273 -18.43 3.65 -1.97
N LEU A 274 -18.04 4.66 -1.20
CA LEU A 274 -17.43 4.42 0.09
C LEU A 274 -18.42 3.76 1.08
N ALA A 275 -19.71 4.12 1.00
CA ALA A 275 -20.75 3.53 1.84
C ALA A 275 -20.95 2.01 1.57
N GLU A 276 -20.73 1.59 0.33
CA GLU A 276 -20.83 0.20 -0.12
C GLU A 276 -19.46 -0.51 -0.11
N HIS A 277 -18.40 0.18 0.28
CA HIS A 277 -17.07 -0.41 0.33
C HIS A 277 -17.04 -1.59 1.32
N PRO A 278 -16.52 -2.76 0.89
CA PRO A 278 -16.51 -3.98 1.70
C PRO A 278 -15.84 -3.84 3.07
N ILE A 279 -14.96 -2.85 3.25
CA ILE A 279 -14.27 -2.60 4.52
C ILE A 279 -15.26 -2.48 5.70
N GLY A 280 -16.44 -1.90 5.49
CA GLY A 280 -17.46 -1.77 6.52
C GLY A 280 -17.95 -3.11 7.06
N LEU A 281 -18.33 -4.02 6.15
CA LEU A 281 -18.78 -5.37 6.54
C LEU A 281 -17.64 -6.23 7.05
N LEU A 282 -16.48 -6.22 6.39
CA LEU A 282 -15.33 -7.03 6.78
C LEU A 282 -14.78 -6.65 8.15
N THR A 283 -14.84 -5.38 8.52
CA THR A 283 -14.50 -4.90 9.87
C THR A 283 -15.48 -5.45 10.91
N LYS A 284 -16.78 -5.39 10.65
CA LYS A 284 -17.82 -5.99 11.53
C LYS A 284 -17.62 -7.49 11.71
N LEU A 285 -17.26 -8.20 10.66
CA LEU A 285 -16.99 -9.64 10.66
C LEU A 285 -15.61 -10.01 11.22
N ARG A 286 -14.82 -9.01 11.66
CA ARG A 286 -13.50 -9.20 12.27
C ARG A 286 -12.47 -9.85 11.35
N PHE A 287 -12.53 -9.60 10.05
CA PHE A 287 -11.39 -9.86 9.17
C PHE A 287 -10.18 -9.04 9.62
N ARG A 288 -8.98 -9.46 9.27
CA ARG A 288 -7.78 -8.66 9.53
C ARG A 288 -7.63 -7.60 8.44
N VAL A 289 -8.39 -6.52 8.57
CA VAL A 289 -8.35 -5.39 7.64
C VAL A 289 -7.29 -4.39 8.08
N THR A 290 -6.55 -3.84 7.13
CA THR A 290 -5.69 -2.66 7.29
C THR A 290 -6.15 -1.56 6.36
N VAL A 291 -5.91 -0.30 6.71
CA VAL A 291 -6.23 0.89 5.91
C VAL A 291 -4.95 1.41 5.30
N ASN A 292 -4.97 1.72 4.02
CA ASN A 292 -3.77 2.14 3.27
C ASN A 292 -4.13 3.18 2.21
N THR A 293 -3.11 3.83 1.67
CA THR A 293 -3.21 4.91 0.68
C THR A 293 -3.12 4.46 -0.76
N ASP A 294 -2.45 3.33 -1.01
CA ASP A 294 -2.07 2.86 -2.33
C ASP A 294 -1.19 3.88 -3.07
N ASN A 295 -1.76 4.82 -3.79
CA ASN A 295 -1.06 5.81 -4.60
C ASN A 295 -1.47 7.22 -4.19
N ARG A 296 -0.72 7.86 -3.29
CA ARG A 296 -1.09 9.15 -2.68
C ARG A 296 -1.30 10.27 -3.69
N LEU A 297 -0.48 10.34 -4.74
CA LEU A 297 -0.63 11.33 -5.81
C LEU A 297 -1.88 11.07 -6.65
N MET A 298 -2.06 9.84 -7.14
CA MET A 298 -3.18 9.46 -8.00
C MET A 298 -4.53 9.55 -7.28
N SER A 299 -4.55 9.22 -6.00
CA SER A 299 -5.80 9.26 -5.21
C SER A 299 -5.99 10.60 -4.48
N GLY A 300 -5.01 11.52 -4.54
CA GLY A 300 -5.07 12.80 -3.82
C GLY A 300 -5.30 12.59 -2.32
N THR A 301 -4.69 11.57 -1.72
CA THR A 301 -5.00 11.09 -0.39
C THR A 301 -3.80 11.06 0.55
N SER A 302 -4.07 10.83 1.82
CA SER A 302 -3.13 10.54 2.90
C SER A 302 -3.77 9.58 3.89
N MET A 303 -3.00 8.99 4.79
CA MET A 303 -3.56 8.10 5.81
C MET A 303 -4.59 8.81 6.70
N SER A 304 -4.35 10.06 7.06
CA SER A 304 -5.33 10.86 7.82
C SER A 304 -6.61 11.09 7.03
N ARG A 305 -6.51 11.31 5.72
CA ARG A 305 -7.68 11.46 4.84
C ARG A 305 -8.48 10.16 4.71
N GLU A 306 -7.81 9.01 4.52
CA GLU A 306 -8.49 7.71 4.50
C GLU A 306 -9.25 7.45 5.81
N LEU A 307 -8.62 7.73 6.94
CA LEU A 307 -9.29 7.57 8.25
C LEU A 307 -10.47 8.56 8.42
N ALA A 308 -10.35 9.79 7.92
CA ALA A 308 -11.47 10.78 7.95
C ALA A 308 -12.66 10.28 7.14
N LEU A 309 -12.42 9.81 5.93
CA LEU A 309 -13.46 9.23 5.05
C LEU A 309 -14.18 8.06 5.73
N LEU A 310 -13.43 7.18 6.39
CA LEU A 310 -14.01 6.05 7.12
C LEU A 310 -14.77 6.48 8.38
N ALA A 311 -14.31 7.54 9.08
CA ALA A 311 -15.04 8.13 10.21
C ALA A 311 -16.39 8.71 9.78
N GLU A 312 -16.39 9.46 8.68
CA GLU A 312 -17.60 10.10 8.14
C GLU A 312 -18.61 9.06 7.63
N THR A 313 -18.10 8.01 6.95
CA THR A 313 -18.97 7.02 6.29
C THR A 313 -19.53 5.97 7.25
N PHE A 314 -18.69 5.44 8.15
CA PHE A 314 -19.02 4.29 8.99
C PHE A 314 -19.14 4.65 10.47
N GLY A 315 -18.90 5.92 10.85
CA GLY A 315 -18.91 6.35 12.24
C GLY A 315 -17.73 5.80 13.05
N TYR A 316 -16.63 5.45 12.40
CA TYR A 316 -15.44 4.94 13.09
C TYR A 316 -14.79 6.03 13.94
N GLY A 317 -14.28 5.63 15.10
CA GLY A 317 -13.61 6.49 16.05
C GLY A 317 -12.21 6.01 16.42
N LEU A 318 -11.63 6.62 17.47
CA LEU A 318 -10.27 6.29 17.94
C LEU A 318 -10.09 4.82 18.30
N ALA A 319 -11.13 4.15 18.80
CA ALA A 319 -11.06 2.72 19.14
C ALA A 319 -10.91 1.84 17.89
N ASP A 320 -11.60 2.20 16.80
CA ASP A 320 -11.51 1.50 15.53
C ASP A 320 -10.16 1.76 14.87
N PHE A 321 -9.68 3.01 14.89
CA PHE A 321 -8.38 3.37 14.33
C PHE A 321 -7.22 2.70 15.08
N ARG A 322 -7.31 2.59 16.41
CA ARG A 322 -6.38 1.76 17.20
C ARG A 322 -6.39 0.31 16.72
N TRP A 323 -7.56 -0.23 16.46
CA TRP A 323 -7.71 -1.60 15.99
C TRP A 323 -7.09 -1.79 14.60
N PHE A 324 -7.30 -0.86 13.64
CA PHE A 324 -6.65 -0.88 12.34
C PHE A 324 -5.12 -0.75 12.44
N ALA A 325 -4.62 0.20 13.23
CA ALA A 325 -3.18 0.38 13.43
C ALA A 325 -2.51 -0.87 14.03
N ILE A 326 -3.14 -1.52 15.03
CA ILE A 326 -2.64 -2.75 15.62
C ILE A 326 -2.73 -3.92 14.63
N ASN A 327 -3.79 -4.04 13.84
CA ASN A 327 -3.89 -5.06 12.80
C ASN A 327 -2.77 -4.89 11.77
N ALA A 328 -2.52 -3.66 11.31
CA ALA A 328 -1.47 -3.36 10.37
C ALA A 328 -0.09 -3.70 10.97
N MET A 329 0.21 -3.21 12.19
CA MET A 329 1.51 -3.50 12.81
C MET A 329 1.76 -4.98 13.03
N LYS A 330 0.74 -5.75 13.44
CA LYS A 330 0.83 -7.21 13.56
C LYS A 330 1.03 -7.93 12.24
N SER A 331 0.74 -7.28 11.13
CA SER A 331 0.84 -7.82 9.78
C SER A 331 2.10 -7.34 9.04
N ALA A 332 2.86 -6.42 9.62
CA ALA A 332 4.13 -5.92 9.08
C ALA A 332 5.18 -7.04 8.97
N PHE A 333 6.08 -6.90 8.02
CA PHE A 333 7.10 -7.91 7.70
C PHE A 333 8.40 -7.78 8.51
N ILE A 334 8.50 -6.81 9.41
CA ILE A 334 9.62 -6.74 10.36
C ILE A 334 9.50 -7.79 11.47
N PRO A 335 10.60 -8.10 12.20
CA PRO A 335 10.61 -9.08 13.28
C PRO A 335 9.55 -8.86 14.34
N PHE A 336 9.11 -9.96 14.96
CA PHE A 336 8.02 -9.95 15.97
C PHE A 336 8.28 -8.94 17.10
N ASP A 337 9.50 -8.91 17.65
CA ASP A 337 9.84 -8.05 18.79
C ASP A 337 9.82 -6.57 18.41
N GLU A 338 10.22 -6.21 17.17
CA GLU A 338 10.13 -4.85 16.65
C GLU A 338 8.67 -4.41 16.50
N ARG A 339 7.81 -5.28 15.94
CA ARG A 339 6.37 -5.02 15.84
C ARG A 339 5.75 -4.80 17.22
N LEU A 340 6.11 -5.64 18.17
CA LEU A 340 5.59 -5.56 19.55
C LEU A 340 6.06 -4.27 20.23
N ALA A 341 7.31 -3.88 20.04
CA ALA A 341 7.84 -2.63 20.57
C ALA A 341 7.04 -1.41 20.07
N ILE A 342 6.80 -1.28 18.77
CA ILE A 342 6.00 -0.18 18.21
C ILE A 342 4.56 -0.20 18.75
N ILE A 343 3.94 -1.39 18.86
CA ILE A 343 2.59 -1.52 19.41
C ILE A 343 2.54 -1.05 20.87
N ASP A 344 3.49 -1.49 21.69
CA ASP A 344 3.42 -1.29 23.14
C ASP A 344 3.97 0.07 23.58
N THR A 345 4.93 0.65 22.83
CA THR A 345 5.58 1.92 23.21
C THR A 345 5.00 3.14 22.49
N ILE A 346 4.36 2.96 21.33
CA ILE A 346 3.85 4.08 20.53
C ILE A 346 2.32 4.00 20.36
N ILE A 347 1.80 2.90 19.76
CA ILE A 347 0.40 2.83 19.36
C ILE A 347 -0.51 2.78 20.59
N LYS A 348 -0.33 1.79 21.46
CA LYS A 348 -1.22 1.61 22.62
C LYS A 348 -1.23 2.80 23.59
N PRO A 349 -0.07 3.39 23.97
CA PRO A 349 -0.06 4.52 24.89
C PRO A 349 -0.79 5.73 24.34
N TRP A 350 -0.52 6.12 23.09
CA TRP A 350 -1.16 7.26 22.46
C TRP A 350 -2.68 7.12 22.40
N TYR A 351 -3.18 5.96 21.90
CA TYR A 351 -4.61 5.73 21.81
C TYR A 351 -5.28 5.59 23.19
N ALA A 352 -4.59 5.08 24.21
CA ALA A 352 -5.12 5.00 25.56
C ALA A 352 -5.33 6.42 26.15
N GLU A 353 -4.36 7.31 25.98
CA GLU A 353 -4.45 8.69 26.41
C GLU A 353 -5.57 9.46 25.66
N ALA A 354 -5.58 9.37 24.32
CA ALA A 354 -6.60 10.04 23.51
C ALA A 354 -8.03 9.57 23.81
N LEU A 355 -8.21 8.26 24.08
CA LEU A 355 -9.53 7.70 24.46
C LEU A 355 -9.96 8.10 25.89
N ALA A 356 -9.01 8.39 26.79
CA ALA A 356 -9.33 8.86 28.13
C ALA A 356 -9.76 10.35 28.16
N GLN A 357 -9.40 11.10 27.11
CA GLN A 357 -9.73 12.52 26.95
C GLN A 357 -10.99 12.76 26.12
N ALA A 358 -11.53 11.74 25.42
CA ALA A 358 -12.68 11.82 24.51
C ALA A 358 -13.99 11.53 25.25
#